data_332cba1ae53e99c1753ecd360c267b7e
#
_entry.id   332cba1ae53e99c1753ecd360c267b7e
#
_cell.length_a   1.000
_cell.length_b   1.000
_cell.length_c   1.000
_cell.angle_alpha   90.00
_cell.angle_beta   90.00
_cell.angle_gamma   90.00
#
_symmetry.space_group_name_H-M   'P 1'
#
loop_
_entity.id
_entity.type
_entity.pdbx_description
1 polymer ?
#
loop_
_entity_poly.entity_id
_entity_poly.type
_entity_poly.pdbx_seq_one_letter_code
_entity_poly.pdbx_strand_id
1 'polypeptide(L)'
;MICTKLDECVKNELTNQHIASCTNSNAQCIEVSDRRSYVKCEERKKRYVLENTQKSHVILYKVDGGVVLQDKTVPQGMCRCDYLFVIHGEMAEAIFTELKGVDVAHSLKQIEGTLTQYKSFLSQFAHVYGRVIVSSSTPDIKASPAYVNLSRKLRNTYKGNLKIVKMQFTEKDTELSM
;
A
#
# COMPACT_ATOMS: atom_id res chain seq x y z
N MET A 1 4.12 10.51 14.43
CA MET A 1 4.44 9.19 15.03
C MET A 1 4.36 8.12 13.95
N ILE A 2 5.33 7.22 13.91
CA ILE A 2 5.38 6.11 12.94
C ILE A 2 5.00 4.83 13.70
N CYS A 3 4.03 4.07 13.20
CA CYS A 3 3.69 2.78 13.79
C CYS A 3 4.82 1.78 13.56
N THR A 4 5.35 1.20 14.63
CA THR A 4 6.40 0.18 14.60
C THR A 4 5.87 -1.24 14.83
N LYS A 5 4.54 -1.38 15.02
CA LYS A 5 3.87 -2.63 15.40
C LYS A 5 2.92 -3.18 14.33
N LEU A 6 3.20 -2.91 13.05
CA LEU A 6 2.36 -3.42 11.96
C LEU A 6 2.28 -4.96 11.95
N ASP A 7 3.36 -5.65 12.27
CA ASP A 7 3.40 -7.13 12.34
C ASP A 7 2.41 -7.66 13.37
N GLU A 8 2.40 -7.06 14.58
CA GLU A 8 1.47 -7.42 15.64
C GLU A 8 0.03 -7.06 15.24
N CYS A 9 -0.14 -5.89 14.62
CA CYS A 9 -1.44 -5.41 14.16
C CYS A 9 -2.08 -6.38 13.16
N VAL A 10 -1.33 -6.81 12.13
CA VAL A 10 -1.81 -7.79 11.15
C VAL A 10 -2.19 -9.11 11.82
N LYS A 11 -1.33 -9.65 12.71
CA LYS A 11 -1.63 -10.90 13.43
C LYS A 11 -2.90 -10.80 14.25
N ASN A 12 -3.12 -9.69 14.95
CA ASN A 12 -4.28 -9.49 15.78
C ASN A 12 -5.57 -9.34 14.97
N GLU A 13 -5.52 -8.63 13.84
CA GLU A 13 -6.64 -8.54 12.90
C GLU A 13 -7.04 -9.91 12.34
N LEU A 14 -6.06 -10.76 12.03
CA LEU A 14 -6.30 -12.12 11.52
C LEU A 14 -6.85 -13.07 12.58
N THR A 15 -6.52 -12.86 13.86
CA THR A 15 -6.95 -13.71 14.98
C THR A 15 -8.11 -13.14 15.78
N ASN A 16 -8.65 -11.98 15.39
CA ASN A 16 -9.67 -11.22 16.14
C ASN A 16 -9.25 -10.93 17.60
N GLN A 17 -7.94 -10.77 17.84
CA GLN A 17 -7.42 -10.41 19.15
C GLN A 17 -7.25 -8.90 19.25
N HIS A 18 -7.66 -8.32 20.37
CA HIS A 18 -7.51 -6.90 20.60
C HIS A 18 -6.08 -6.54 21.01
N ILE A 19 -5.46 -5.54 20.35
CA ILE A 19 -4.13 -5.04 20.74
C ILE A 19 -4.29 -4.11 21.94
N ALA A 20 -3.92 -4.58 23.12
CA ALA A 20 -3.93 -3.76 24.34
C ALA A 20 -2.90 -2.60 24.32
N SER A 21 -2.00 -2.55 23.35
CA SER A 21 -0.86 -1.61 23.34
C SER A 21 -0.65 -0.89 22.00
N CYS A 22 -1.70 -0.62 21.21
CA CYS A 22 -1.54 0.20 20.01
C CYS A 22 -1.17 1.64 20.41
N THR A 23 0.01 2.10 20.00
CA THR A 23 0.49 3.46 20.28
C THR A 23 -0.32 4.54 19.55
N ASN A 24 -1.04 4.15 18.50
CA ASN A 24 -1.90 4.99 17.67
C ASN A 24 -3.39 4.74 17.96
N SER A 25 -3.76 4.49 19.21
CA SER A 25 -5.13 4.14 19.62
C SER A 25 -6.21 5.15 19.17
N ASN A 26 -5.82 6.39 18.89
CA ASN A 26 -6.71 7.45 18.39
C ASN A 26 -6.67 7.62 16.86
N ALA A 27 -5.84 6.86 16.15
CA ALA A 27 -5.74 6.95 14.70
C ALA A 27 -6.56 5.84 14.06
N GLN A 28 -7.41 6.21 13.12
CA GLN A 28 -8.08 5.24 12.25
C GLN A 28 -7.07 4.73 11.21
N CYS A 29 -6.20 3.79 11.63
CA CYS A 29 -5.21 3.20 10.72
C CYS A 29 -5.85 2.17 9.80
N ILE A 30 -6.87 1.44 10.26
CA ILE A 30 -7.54 0.36 9.54
C ILE A 30 -8.87 0.88 9.02
N GLU A 31 -9.06 0.84 7.70
CA GLU A 31 -10.32 1.19 7.07
C GLU A 31 -11.20 -0.04 6.78
N VAL A 32 -10.57 -1.18 6.50
CA VAL A 32 -11.22 -2.47 6.23
C VAL A 32 -10.39 -3.59 6.84
N SER A 33 -11.06 -4.58 7.46
CA SER A 33 -10.43 -5.82 7.91
C SER A 33 -11.47 -6.95 7.85
N ASP A 34 -11.66 -7.53 6.67
CA ASP A 34 -12.62 -8.62 6.46
C ASP A 34 -12.39 -9.35 5.11
N ARG A 35 -13.36 -10.19 4.70
CA ARG A 35 -13.32 -11.02 3.48
C ARG A 35 -14.30 -10.55 2.40
N ARG A 36 -14.65 -9.26 2.39
CA ARG A 36 -15.58 -8.71 1.38
C ARG A 36 -15.02 -8.86 -0.04
N SER A 37 -15.94 -8.90 -1.02
CA SER A 37 -15.58 -9.11 -2.43
C SER A 37 -14.82 -7.94 -3.06
N TYR A 38 -15.04 -6.72 -2.57
CA TYR A 38 -14.41 -5.52 -3.11
C TYR A 38 -13.87 -4.66 -1.97
N VAL A 39 -12.55 -4.41 -2.01
CA VAL A 39 -11.90 -3.48 -1.09
C VAL A 39 -11.36 -2.32 -1.91
N LYS A 40 -11.70 -1.10 -1.54
CA LYS A 40 -11.34 0.09 -2.31
C LYS A 40 -10.71 1.17 -1.44
N CYS A 41 -9.81 1.94 -2.03
CA CYS A 41 -9.43 3.26 -1.56
C CYS A 41 -9.73 4.32 -2.64
N GLU A 42 -10.10 5.51 -2.21
CA GLU A 42 -10.52 6.58 -3.11
C GLU A 42 -10.14 7.96 -2.55
N GLU A 43 -9.59 8.82 -3.41
CA GLU A 43 -9.34 10.21 -3.10
C GLU A 43 -9.50 11.07 -4.35
N ARG A 44 -10.30 12.17 -4.26
CA ARG A 44 -10.47 13.17 -5.32
C ARG A 44 -10.73 12.54 -6.70
N LYS A 45 -11.71 11.63 -6.78
CA LYS A 45 -12.13 10.89 -7.98
C LYS A 45 -11.12 9.86 -8.52
N LYS A 46 -9.98 9.66 -7.84
CA LYS A 46 -9.07 8.55 -8.14
C LYS A 46 -9.42 7.38 -7.25
N ARG A 47 -9.46 6.19 -7.85
CA ARG A 47 -9.92 4.99 -7.16
C ARG A 47 -9.06 3.79 -7.54
N TYR A 48 -8.67 3.03 -6.53
CA TYR A 48 -8.17 1.69 -6.70
C TYR A 48 -9.13 0.70 -6.04
N VAL A 49 -9.47 -0.39 -6.74
CA VAL A 49 -10.36 -1.44 -6.26
C VAL A 49 -9.67 -2.79 -6.40
N LEU A 50 -9.54 -3.50 -5.30
CA LEU A 50 -9.17 -4.90 -5.26
C LEU A 50 -10.44 -5.76 -5.28
N GLU A 51 -10.61 -6.57 -6.33
CA GLU A 51 -11.63 -7.60 -6.39
C GLU A 51 -11.09 -8.87 -5.73
N ASN A 52 -11.58 -9.16 -4.52
CA ASN A 52 -11.17 -10.28 -3.68
C ASN A 52 -11.97 -11.53 -4.07
N THR A 53 -11.58 -12.18 -5.15
CA THR A 53 -12.27 -13.34 -5.73
C THR A 53 -12.08 -14.59 -4.89
N GLN A 54 -10.93 -14.73 -4.23
CA GLN A 54 -10.58 -15.87 -3.39
C GLN A 54 -11.11 -15.76 -1.95
N LYS A 55 -11.79 -14.65 -1.61
CA LYS A 55 -12.29 -14.41 -0.25
C LYS A 55 -11.19 -14.45 0.82
N SER A 56 -10.01 -14.05 0.44
CA SER A 56 -8.90 -13.84 1.38
C SER A 56 -9.26 -12.78 2.43
N HIS A 57 -8.66 -12.84 3.60
CA HIS A 57 -8.78 -11.75 4.56
C HIS A 57 -7.96 -10.56 4.06
N VAL A 58 -8.60 -9.44 3.80
CA VAL A 58 -7.95 -8.22 3.33
C VAL A 58 -8.01 -7.15 4.42
N ILE A 59 -6.83 -6.60 4.76
CA ILE A 59 -6.72 -5.46 5.67
C ILE A 59 -6.30 -4.25 4.84
N LEU A 60 -7.09 -3.19 4.86
CA LEU A 60 -6.77 -1.92 4.24
C LEU A 60 -6.30 -0.94 5.30
N TYR A 61 -5.03 -0.57 5.24
CA TYR A 61 -4.44 0.46 6.07
C TYR A 61 -4.40 1.81 5.36
N LYS A 62 -4.82 2.86 6.05
CA LYS A 62 -4.44 4.23 5.72
C LYS A 62 -3.03 4.48 6.22
N VAL A 63 -2.08 4.74 5.34
CA VAL A 63 -0.67 4.96 5.70
C VAL A 63 -0.45 6.42 6.09
N ASP A 64 -0.69 7.35 5.17
CA ASP A 64 -0.59 8.80 5.50
C ASP A 64 -1.76 9.26 6.35
N GLY A 65 -1.47 9.76 7.52
CA GLY A 65 -2.47 10.18 8.53
C GLY A 65 -3.08 9.04 9.36
N GLY A 66 -2.63 7.78 9.18
CA GLY A 66 -3.02 6.61 9.95
C GLY A 66 -1.81 5.92 10.57
N VAL A 67 -1.22 4.98 9.85
CA VAL A 67 0.00 4.26 10.28
C VAL A 67 1.16 5.21 10.53
N VAL A 68 1.25 6.27 9.75
CA VAL A 68 2.18 7.38 9.93
C VAL A 68 1.39 8.64 10.22
N LEU A 69 1.32 9.05 11.49
CA LEU A 69 0.73 10.31 11.90
C LEU A 69 1.74 11.44 11.75
N GLN A 70 1.31 12.54 11.12
CA GLN A 70 2.12 13.76 11.05
C GLN A 70 2.17 14.45 12.40
N ASP A 71 3.28 14.28 13.10
CA ASP A 71 3.60 14.99 14.32
C ASP A 71 5.10 15.37 14.31
N LYS A 72 5.54 16.01 15.39
CA LYS A 72 6.94 16.47 15.52
C LYS A 72 7.99 15.33 15.50
N THR A 73 7.57 14.07 15.65
CA THR A 73 8.47 12.91 15.68
C THR A 73 8.75 12.34 14.28
N VAL A 74 7.94 12.72 13.29
CA VAL A 74 8.11 12.28 11.90
C VAL A 74 9.02 13.25 11.17
N PRO A 75 10.11 12.77 10.55
CA PRO A 75 11.01 13.63 9.79
C PRO A 75 10.27 14.43 8.72
N GLN A 76 10.55 15.72 8.64
CA GLN A 76 9.97 16.58 7.62
C GLN A 76 10.38 16.07 6.23
N GLY A 77 9.41 15.96 5.31
CA GLY A 77 9.65 15.45 3.96
C GLY A 77 9.74 13.93 3.86
N MET A 78 9.41 13.18 4.90
CA MET A 78 9.34 11.73 4.83
C MET A 78 8.34 11.29 3.77
N CYS A 79 8.82 10.55 2.78
CA CYS A 79 7.99 10.00 1.71
C CYS A 79 7.19 8.79 2.21
N ARG A 80 5.86 8.83 2.02
CA ARG A 80 4.93 7.75 2.37
C ARG A 80 3.76 7.73 1.39
N CYS A 81 3.30 6.54 1.04
CA CYS A 81 2.12 6.37 0.19
C CYS A 81 0.84 6.55 0.99
N ASP A 82 -0.29 6.62 0.29
CA ASP A 82 -1.61 6.84 0.91
C ASP A 82 -2.14 5.58 1.62
N TYR A 83 -2.04 4.41 0.97
CA TYR A 83 -2.68 3.19 1.45
C TYR A 83 -1.79 1.94 1.30
N LEU A 84 -2.05 0.96 2.17
CA LEU A 84 -1.47 -0.38 2.13
C LEU A 84 -2.59 -1.41 2.25
N PHE A 85 -2.70 -2.28 1.24
CA PHE A 85 -3.51 -3.49 1.31
C PHE A 85 -2.63 -4.65 1.75
N VAL A 86 -3.07 -5.39 2.75
CA VAL A 86 -2.51 -6.68 3.16
C VAL A 86 -3.52 -7.75 2.81
N ILE A 87 -3.13 -8.69 1.96
CA ILE A 87 -3.97 -9.81 1.52
C ILE A 87 -3.43 -11.07 2.18
N HIS A 88 -4.26 -11.72 2.98
CA HIS A 88 -3.90 -12.96 3.67
C HIS A 88 -4.71 -14.13 3.11
N GLY A 89 -4.17 -14.77 2.09
CA GLY A 89 -4.67 -15.98 1.42
C GLY A 89 -3.73 -17.15 1.63
N GLU A 90 -3.53 -17.98 0.62
CA GLU A 90 -2.52 -19.06 0.63
C GLU A 90 -1.11 -18.51 0.81
N MET A 91 -0.84 -17.36 0.19
CA MET A 91 0.36 -16.56 0.41
C MET A 91 -0.03 -15.17 0.87
N ALA A 92 0.79 -14.58 1.74
CA ALA A 92 0.60 -13.20 2.14
C ALA A 92 1.16 -12.25 1.05
N GLU A 93 0.35 -11.28 0.64
CA GLU A 93 0.70 -10.29 -0.37
C GLU A 93 0.42 -8.87 0.13
N ALA A 94 1.16 -7.89 -0.37
CA ALA A 94 0.99 -6.48 -0.01
C ALA A 94 0.90 -5.60 -1.25
N ILE A 95 0.01 -4.60 -1.24
CA ILE A 95 -0.12 -3.61 -2.31
C ILE A 95 -0.01 -2.22 -1.72
N PHE A 96 1.02 -1.49 -2.09
CA PHE A 96 1.13 -0.06 -1.79
C PHE A 96 0.43 0.75 -2.85
N THR A 97 -0.48 1.61 -2.44
CA THR A 97 -1.29 2.43 -3.34
C THR A 97 -1.07 3.92 -3.05
N GLU A 98 -0.87 4.67 -4.13
CA GLU A 98 -0.74 6.13 -4.13
C GLU A 98 -1.78 6.74 -5.07
N LEU A 99 -2.61 7.65 -4.57
CA LEU A 99 -3.69 8.32 -5.31
C LEU A 99 -3.30 9.76 -5.60
N LYS A 100 -2.49 9.98 -6.64
CA LYS A 100 -1.87 11.28 -6.91
C LYS A 100 -2.53 12.05 -8.06
N GLY A 101 -2.37 13.37 -8.05
CA GLY A 101 -2.80 14.22 -9.17
C GLY A 101 -1.93 14.01 -10.42
N VAL A 102 -1.01 14.92 -10.69
CA VAL A 102 -0.17 14.92 -11.91
C VAL A 102 1.30 14.59 -11.64
N ASP A 103 1.77 14.70 -10.40
CA ASP A 103 3.18 14.49 -10.04
C ASP A 103 3.48 13.00 -9.78
N VAL A 104 3.65 12.26 -10.87
CA VAL A 104 3.95 10.82 -10.81
C VAL A 104 5.34 10.56 -10.22
N ALA A 105 6.33 11.42 -10.49
CA ALA A 105 7.68 11.25 -9.95
C ALA A 105 7.68 11.30 -8.41
N HIS A 106 6.88 12.18 -7.83
CA HIS A 106 6.70 12.23 -6.38
C HIS A 106 5.98 10.98 -5.85
N SER A 107 4.95 10.49 -6.55
CA SER A 107 4.26 9.24 -6.19
C SER A 107 5.19 8.04 -6.11
N LEU A 108 6.09 7.91 -7.08
CA LEU A 108 7.10 6.83 -7.09
C LEU A 108 8.02 6.92 -5.87
N LYS A 109 8.46 8.14 -5.50
CA LYS A 109 9.26 8.37 -4.29
C LYS A 109 8.49 8.03 -3.01
N GLN A 110 7.18 8.32 -2.96
CA GLN A 110 6.35 7.98 -1.81
C GLN A 110 6.26 6.47 -1.61
N ILE A 111 6.01 5.69 -2.66
CA ILE A 111 6.04 4.23 -2.59
C ILE A 111 7.43 3.74 -2.19
N GLU A 112 8.50 4.22 -2.82
CA GLU A 112 9.87 3.79 -2.52
C GLU A 112 10.26 4.10 -1.07
N GLY A 113 9.91 5.27 -0.55
CA GLY A 113 10.13 5.66 0.83
C GLY A 113 9.39 4.73 1.81
N THR A 114 8.13 4.41 1.51
CA THR A 114 7.34 3.47 2.32
C THR A 114 7.92 2.06 2.30
N LEU A 115 8.34 1.55 1.13
CA LEU A 115 9.04 0.26 1.01
C LEU A 115 10.31 0.21 1.86
N THR A 116 11.05 1.30 1.91
CA THR A 116 12.29 1.40 2.68
C THR A 116 12.00 1.45 4.18
N GLN A 117 11.01 2.23 4.59
CA GLN A 117 10.59 2.37 5.98
C GLN A 117 10.11 1.05 6.58
N TYR A 118 9.36 0.25 5.81
CA TYR A 118 8.75 -0.99 6.26
C TYR A 118 9.45 -2.25 5.76
N LYS A 119 10.73 -2.17 5.39
CA LYS A 119 11.50 -3.29 4.82
C LYS A 119 11.42 -4.57 5.68
N SER A 120 11.54 -4.45 7.00
CA SER A 120 11.46 -5.59 7.92
C SER A 120 10.07 -6.22 7.90
N PHE A 121 9.02 -5.39 7.99
CA PHE A 121 7.62 -5.84 7.88
C PHE A 121 7.36 -6.56 6.56
N LEU A 122 7.93 -6.05 5.46
CA LEU A 122 7.69 -6.60 4.12
C LEU A 122 8.36 -7.96 3.87
N SER A 123 9.30 -8.37 4.68
CA SER A 123 9.99 -9.67 4.54
C SER A 123 9.07 -10.89 4.72
N GLN A 124 7.90 -10.72 5.34
CA GLN A 124 6.91 -11.78 5.53
C GLN A 124 5.99 -12.01 4.33
N PHE A 125 5.99 -11.09 3.34
CA PHE A 125 5.12 -11.19 2.17
C PHE A 125 5.82 -11.92 1.01
N ALA A 126 5.08 -12.80 0.34
CA ALA A 126 5.56 -13.50 -0.84
C ALA A 126 5.72 -12.52 -2.02
N HIS A 127 4.80 -11.57 -2.15
CA HIS A 127 4.80 -10.56 -3.19
C HIS A 127 4.43 -9.18 -2.64
N VAL A 128 5.08 -8.14 -3.19
CA VAL A 128 4.73 -6.74 -2.88
C VAL A 128 4.58 -5.97 -4.18
N TYR A 129 3.46 -5.28 -4.32
CA TYR A 129 3.07 -4.54 -5.52
C TYR A 129 3.00 -3.03 -5.25
N GLY A 130 3.22 -2.24 -6.30
CA GLY A 130 2.97 -0.80 -6.30
C GLY A 130 1.85 -0.42 -7.26
N ARG A 131 0.92 0.41 -6.83
CA ARG A 131 -0.18 0.95 -7.64
C ARG A 131 -0.23 2.48 -7.52
N VAL A 132 -0.06 3.17 -8.63
CA VAL A 132 -0.15 4.63 -8.69
C VAL A 132 -1.34 5.00 -9.56
N ILE A 133 -2.33 5.66 -8.96
CA ILE A 133 -3.52 6.13 -9.67
C ILE A 133 -3.39 7.63 -9.88
N VAL A 134 -3.31 8.06 -11.13
CA VAL A 134 -3.07 9.44 -11.52
C VAL A 134 -4.29 10.09 -12.16
N SER A 135 -4.38 11.43 -12.13
CA SER A 135 -5.48 12.13 -12.77
C SER A 135 -5.30 12.28 -14.29
N SER A 136 -4.06 12.27 -14.77
CA SER A 136 -3.74 12.37 -16.21
C SER A 136 -2.63 11.41 -16.59
N SER A 137 -2.61 10.97 -17.85
CA SER A 137 -1.50 10.19 -18.38
C SER A 137 -0.22 11.02 -18.39
N THR A 138 0.88 10.40 -18.02
CA THR A 138 2.21 11.00 -18.08
C THR A 138 3.00 10.21 -19.13
N PRO A 139 3.12 10.72 -20.35
CA PRO A 139 3.99 10.11 -21.36
C PRO A 139 5.40 9.97 -20.78
N ASP A 140 6.15 9.01 -21.24
CA ASP A 140 7.56 8.79 -20.92
C ASP A 140 7.91 8.47 -19.46
N ILE A 141 6.94 8.44 -18.54
CA ILE A 141 7.22 8.11 -17.13
C ILE A 141 7.92 6.75 -16.99
N LYS A 142 7.58 5.79 -17.85
CA LYS A 142 8.17 4.44 -17.85
C LYS A 142 9.65 4.43 -18.23
N ALA A 143 10.12 5.45 -18.92
CA ALA A 143 11.55 5.66 -19.24
C ALA A 143 12.30 6.39 -18.12
N SER A 144 11.61 6.96 -17.14
CA SER A 144 12.26 7.69 -16.06
C SER A 144 13.08 6.76 -15.15
N PRO A 145 14.25 7.22 -14.66
CA PRO A 145 15.07 6.44 -13.73
C PRO A 145 14.29 6.02 -12.47
N ALA A 146 13.42 6.88 -11.96
CA ALA A 146 12.61 6.58 -10.78
C ALA A 146 11.67 5.38 -11.02
N TYR A 147 10.98 5.34 -12.17
CA TYR A 147 10.12 4.21 -12.53
C TYR A 147 10.93 2.93 -12.73
N VAL A 148 12.02 3.00 -13.49
CA VAL A 148 12.86 1.83 -13.79
C VAL A 148 13.44 1.22 -12.51
N ASN A 149 13.96 2.05 -11.62
CA ASN A 149 14.56 1.60 -10.36
C ASN A 149 13.51 0.99 -9.42
N LEU A 150 12.36 1.64 -9.25
CA LEU A 150 11.29 1.12 -8.39
C LEU A 150 10.69 -0.18 -8.96
N SER A 151 10.45 -0.24 -10.29
CA SER A 151 9.97 -1.47 -10.96
C SER A 151 10.95 -2.62 -10.78
N ARG A 152 12.25 -2.36 -10.93
CA ARG A 152 13.31 -3.36 -10.71
C ARG A 152 13.34 -3.84 -9.26
N LYS A 153 13.25 -2.92 -8.31
CA LYS A 153 13.21 -3.23 -6.87
C LYS A 153 11.99 -4.11 -6.52
N LEU A 154 10.80 -3.74 -6.99
CA LEU A 154 9.59 -4.54 -6.76
C LEU A 154 9.72 -5.95 -7.38
N ARG A 155 10.22 -6.05 -8.61
CA ARG A 155 10.40 -7.33 -9.29
C ARG A 155 11.44 -8.22 -8.62
N ASN A 156 12.63 -7.68 -8.39
CA ASN A 156 13.79 -8.50 -7.97
C ASN A 156 13.78 -8.81 -6.48
N THR A 157 13.35 -7.86 -5.65
CA THR A 157 13.36 -8.02 -4.18
C THR A 157 12.05 -8.60 -3.67
N TYR A 158 10.93 -8.18 -4.23
CA TYR A 158 9.60 -8.48 -3.72
C TYR A 158 8.76 -9.35 -4.64
N LYS A 159 9.29 -9.81 -5.78
CA LYS A 159 8.59 -10.65 -6.78
C LYS A 159 7.23 -10.07 -7.23
N GLY A 160 7.10 -8.75 -7.18
CA GLY A 160 5.90 -8.02 -7.56
C GLY A 160 6.10 -7.14 -8.78
N ASN A 161 5.20 -6.19 -8.99
CA ASN A 161 5.25 -5.26 -10.11
C ASN A 161 4.75 -3.86 -9.73
N LEU A 162 4.94 -2.91 -10.64
CA LEU A 162 4.47 -1.54 -10.55
C LEU A 162 3.51 -1.24 -11.70
N LYS A 163 2.31 -0.76 -11.37
CA LYS A 163 1.33 -0.28 -12.36
C LYS A 163 1.01 1.19 -12.10
N ILE A 164 0.97 1.99 -13.18
CA ILE A 164 0.51 3.39 -13.16
C ILE A 164 -0.71 3.45 -14.06
N VAL A 165 -1.84 3.87 -13.51
CA VAL A 165 -3.13 3.86 -14.21
C VAL A 165 -3.86 5.18 -13.99
N LYS A 166 -4.65 5.60 -14.99
CA LYS A 166 -5.39 6.85 -14.94
C LYS A 166 -6.76 6.65 -14.31
N MET A 167 -7.11 7.54 -13.39
CA MET A 167 -8.41 7.73 -12.74
C MET A 167 -8.92 6.57 -11.91
N GLN A 168 -9.14 5.40 -12.51
CA GLN A 168 -9.69 4.25 -11.82
C GLN A 168 -9.00 2.97 -12.28
N PHE A 169 -8.71 2.09 -11.33
CA PHE A 169 -8.15 0.79 -11.61
C PHE A 169 -8.80 -0.26 -10.73
N THR A 170 -9.32 -1.30 -11.36
CA THR A 170 -9.83 -2.50 -10.68
C THR A 170 -9.02 -3.69 -11.17
N GLU A 171 -8.52 -4.48 -10.24
CA GLU A 171 -7.84 -5.74 -10.56
C GLU A 171 -8.26 -6.84 -9.58
N LYS A 172 -8.18 -8.08 -10.03
CA LYS A 172 -8.47 -9.24 -9.18
C LYS A 172 -7.24 -9.65 -8.38
N ASP A 173 -7.49 -10.19 -7.20
CA ASP A 173 -6.45 -10.79 -6.36
C ASP A 173 -5.64 -11.89 -7.06
N THR A 174 -6.24 -12.57 -8.06
CA THR A 174 -5.58 -13.59 -8.89
C THR A 174 -4.76 -13.04 -10.06
N GLU A 175 -4.83 -11.74 -10.34
CA GLU A 175 -4.20 -11.09 -11.51
C GLU A 175 -3.12 -10.06 -11.13
N LEU A 176 -2.72 -10.01 -9.86
CA LEU A 176 -1.79 -8.98 -9.35
C LEU A 176 -0.42 -9.03 -10.01
N SER A 177 0.05 -10.23 -10.36
CA SER A 177 1.37 -10.47 -10.97
C SER A 177 1.40 -10.28 -12.49
N MET A 178 0.26 -10.13 -13.16
CA MET A 178 0.14 -9.97 -14.62
C MET A 178 0.58 -8.60 -15.14
#